data_8d571321a6c1408285cef2289fcc6bea
#
_entry.id   8d571321a6c1408285cef2289fcc6bea
#
_cell.length_a   1.000
_cell.length_b   1.000
_cell.length_c   1.000
_cell.angle_alpha   90.00
_cell.angle_beta   90.00
_cell.angle_gamma   90.00
#
_symmetry.space_group_name_H-M   'P 1'
#
loop_
_entity.id
_entity.type
_entity.pdbx_description
1 polymer ?
#
loop_
_entity_poly.entity_id
_entity_poly.type
_entity_poly.pdbx_seq_one_letter_code
_entity_poly.pdbx_strand_id
1 'polypeptide(L)'
;DQMLAERVDARITIRAPGNTRSLSGIAPERQRILQNAQRPISQTYMQRAAAGTHRWALTVFPCDAYAQESDMSLREYADFVYAATYADQEDPVAAWRGVHARQQRLVDWLKGKSQVVARGPNIDLTLSIAGRIFINSDGKRNMPSGEIFTGPVEDSAEGWIKFTYPALRQGREVDGVEMV
;
A
#
# COMPACT_ATOMS: atom_id res chain seq x y z
N ASP A 1 11.25 17.05 5.81
CA ASP A 1 11.97 18.24 5.45
C ASP A 1 11.58 18.66 4.02
N GLN A 2 11.03 19.88 3.88
CA GLN A 2 10.53 20.41 2.61
C GLN A 2 11.67 20.55 1.58
N MET A 3 12.84 21.01 2.02
CA MET A 3 14.01 21.16 1.15
C MET A 3 14.44 19.82 0.52
N LEU A 4 14.39 18.72 1.27
CA LEU A 4 14.66 17.40 0.72
C LEU A 4 13.60 16.98 -0.32
N ALA A 5 12.33 17.26 -0.03
CA ALA A 5 11.25 16.94 -0.97
C ALA A 5 11.40 17.67 -2.31
N GLU A 6 11.97 18.86 -2.31
CA GLU A 6 12.19 19.69 -3.50
C GLU A 6 13.45 19.31 -4.29
N ARG A 7 14.47 18.74 -3.65
CA ARG A 7 15.82 18.61 -4.24
C ARG A 7 16.26 17.19 -4.53
N VAL A 8 15.83 16.19 -3.72
CA VAL A 8 16.32 14.81 -3.91
C VAL A 8 15.70 14.15 -5.15
N ASP A 9 16.54 13.51 -5.95
CA ASP A 9 16.10 12.82 -7.18
C ASP A 9 15.58 11.41 -6.90
N ALA A 10 16.01 10.80 -5.81
CA ALA A 10 15.58 9.47 -5.42
C ALA A 10 15.51 9.31 -3.89
N ARG A 11 14.56 8.48 -3.42
CA ARG A 11 14.40 8.13 -2.01
C ARG A 11 14.14 6.65 -1.85
N ILE A 12 14.87 6.02 -0.94
CA ILE A 12 14.57 4.68 -0.44
C ILE A 12 14.11 4.81 1.00
N THR A 13 12.96 4.23 1.31
CA THR A 13 12.42 4.17 2.67
C THR A 13 12.42 2.72 3.14
N ILE A 14 13.14 2.44 4.22
CA ILE A 14 13.17 1.13 4.87
C ILE A 14 12.42 1.27 6.20
N ARG A 15 11.33 0.54 6.36
CA ARG A 15 10.52 0.57 7.58
C ARG A 15 10.94 -0.54 8.52
N ALA A 16 11.28 -0.17 9.76
CA ALA A 16 11.60 -1.08 10.86
C ALA A 16 11.27 -0.38 12.19
N PRO A 17 9.99 -0.23 12.56
CA PRO A 17 9.62 0.45 13.79
C PRO A 17 10.01 -0.40 15.01
N GLY A 18 10.37 0.26 16.10
CA GLY A 18 10.55 -0.40 17.40
C GLY A 18 9.22 -0.69 18.11
N ASN A 19 8.14 0.02 17.73
CA ASN A 19 6.80 -0.15 18.29
C ASN A 19 5.77 0.37 17.28
N THR A 20 4.86 -0.49 16.82
CA THR A 20 3.79 -0.14 15.89
C THR A 20 2.69 0.69 16.54
N ARG A 21 2.57 0.62 17.87
CA ARG A 21 1.53 1.27 18.69
C ARG A 21 2.04 2.49 19.45
N SER A 22 3.19 3.07 19.05
CA SER A 22 3.82 4.21 19.74
C SER A 22 2.93 5.46 19.85
N LEU A 23 1.93 5.59 18.97
CA LEU A 23 0.99 6.72 18.98
C LEU A 23 -0.38 6.39 19.61
N SER A 24 -0.59 5.20 20.15
CA SER A 24 -1.90 4.77 20.68
C SER A 24 -2.40 5.65 21.84
N GLY A 25 -1.48 6.18 22.66
CA GLY A 25 -1.80 7.12 23.76
C GLY A 25 -1.95 8.57 23.34
N ILE A 26 -1.73 8.91 22.07
CA ILE A 26 -1.81 10.29 21.58
C ILE A 26 -3.22 10.59 21.06
N ALA A 27 -3.81 11.70 21.50
CA ALA A 27 -5.12 12.10 21.05
C ALA A 27 -5.17 12.28 19.52
N PRO A 28 -6.24 11.80 18.84
CA PRO A 28 -6.37 11.86 17.38
C PRO A 28 -6.21 13.26 16.79
N GLU A 29 -6.65 14.28 17.52
CA GLU A 29 -6.53 15.69 17.12
C GLU A 29 -5.08 16.11 16.98
N ARG A 30 -4.20 15.70 17.91
CA ARG A 30 -2.76 15.97 17.85
C ARG A 30 -2.10 15.26 16.68
N GLN A 31 -2.49 14.01 16.42
CA GLN A 31 -1.99 13.26 15.28
C GLN A 31 -2.42 13.91 13.96
N ARG A 32 -3.66 14.44 13.88
CA ARG A 32 -4.15 15.18 12.72
C ARG A 32 -3.37 16.46 12.46
N ILE A 33 -3.00 17.20 13.51
CA ILE A 33 -2.15 18.41 13.39
C ILE A 33 -0.81 18.05 12.74
N LEU A 34 -0.15 16.99 13.22
CA LEU A 34 1.11 16.51 12.65
C LEU A 34 0.96 16.08 11.17
N GLN A 35 -0.08 15.33 10.85
CA GLN A 35 -0.37 14.90 9.48
C GLN A 35 -0.60 16.10 8.55
N ASN A 36 -1.37 17.10 9.00
CA ASN A 36 -1.61 18.32 8.23
C ASN A 36 -0.32 19.11 8.00
N ALA A 37 0.56 19.19 9.01
CA ALA A 37 1.86 19.85 8.87
C ALA A 37 2.79 19.11 7.87
N GLN A 38 2.66 17.80 7.74
CA GLN A 38 3.44 16.99 6.79
C GLN A 38 2.84 16.94 5.37
N ARG A 39 1.58 17.33 5.22
CA ARG A 39 0.85 17.23 3.94
C ARG A 39 1.55 17.97 2.78
N PRO A 40 2.06 19.20 2.91
CA PRO A 40 2.76 19.88 1.83
C PRO A 40 4.01 19.11 1.36
N ILE A 41 4.76 18.53 2.28
CA ILE A 41 5.95 17.72 1.98
C ILE A 41 5.56 16.49 1.15
N SER A 42 4.52 15.78 1.59
CA SER A 42 4.01 14.60 0.88
C SER A 42 3.49 14.96 -0.51
N GLN A 43 2.79 16.08 -0.65
CA GLN A 43 2.30 16.57 -1.94
C GLN A 43 3.46 16.89 -2.89
N THR A 44 4.53 17.55 -2.42
CA THR A 44 5.72 17.81 -3.23
C THR A 44 6.35 16.52 -3.77
N TYR A 45 6.53 15.52 -2.91
CA TYR A 45 7.05 14.21 -3.34
C TYR A 45 6.14 13.55 -4.38
N MET A 46 4.81 13.55 -4.16
CA MET A 46 3.85 12.95 -5.09
C MET A 46 3.84 13.65 -6.44
N GLN A 47 3.83 14.98 -6.47
CA GLN A 47 3.85 15.77 -7.69
C GLN A 47 5.13 15.52 -8.49
N ARG A 48 6.29 15.52 -7.84
CA ARG A 48 7.56 15.23 -8.50
C ARG A 48 7.65 13.78 -8.98
N ALA A 49 7.11 12.83 -8.23
CA ALA A 49 7.03 11.44 -8.66
C ALA A 49 6.13 11.25 -9.89
N ALA A 50 4.99 11.96 -9.94
CA ALA A 50 4.11 11.97 -11.09
C ALA A 50 4.76 12.62 -12.33
N ALA A 51 5.54 13.68 -12.13
CA ALA A 51 6.32 14.35 -13.17
C ALA A 51 7.58 13.56 -13.60
N GLY A 52 7.90 12.44 -12.97
CA GLY A 52 9.10 11.65 -13.27
C GLY A 52 10.43 12.26 -12.78
N THR A 53 10.38 13.33 -11.99
CA THR A 53 11.58 14.03 -11.46
C THR A 53 11.99 13.54 -10.07
N HIS A 54 11.26 12.60 -9.50
CA HIS A 54 11.57 11.94 -8.24
C HIS A 54 11.27 10.45 -8.33
N ARG A 55 12.25 9.62 -8.04
CA ARG A 55 12.09 8.17 -7.94
C ARG A 55 12.00 7.76 -6.47
N TRP A 56 11.21 6.73 -6.17
CA TRP A 56 11.13 6.24 -4.81
C TRP A 56 10.94 4.74 -4.75
N ALA A 57 11.44 4.15 -3.68
CA ALA A 57 11.14 2.80 -3.28
C ALA A 57 10.87 2.75 -1.78
N LEU A 58 9.99 1.85 -1.38
CA LEU A 58 9.67 1.58 0.01
C LEU A 58 9.73 0.08 0.25
N THR A 59 10.43 -0.31 1.31
CA THR A 59 10.47 -1.70 1.76
C THR A 59 10.38 -1.78 3.29
N VAL A 60 10.27 -2.99 3.80
CA VAL A 60 10.31 -3.28 5.23
C VAL A 60 11.58 -4.07 5.55
N PHE A 61 12.11 -3.86 6.74
CA PHE A 61 13.12 -4.72 7.32
C PHE A 61 12.47 -5.52 8.45
N PRO A 62 12.67 -6.85 8.52
CA PRO A 62 12.11 -7.67 9.60
C PRO A 62 12.55 -7.17 10.97
N CYS A 63 11.58 -6.91 11.84
CA CYS A 63 11.80 -6.46 13.21
C CYS A 63 10.73 -7.04 14.15
N ASP A 64 11.04 -7.09 15.45
CA ASP A 64 10.16 -7.67 16.47
C ASP A 64 8.76 -7.06 16.48
N ALA A 65 8.66 -5.74 16.28
CA ALA A 65 7.38 -5.05 16.28
C ALA A 65 6.45 -5.54 15.14
N TYR A 66 6.99 -5.78 13.96
CA TYR A 66 6.21 -6.35 12.86
C TYR A 66 5.92 -7.84 13.03
N ALA A 67 6.88 -8.60 13.57
CA ALA A 67 6.69 -10.01 13.87
C ALA A 67 5.55 -10.21 14.87
N GLN A 68 5.52 -9.43 15.95
CA GLN A 68 4.47 -9.46 16.97
C GLN A 68 3.09 -9.08 16.40
N GLU A 69 3.00 -8.07 15.53
CA GLU A 69 1.74 -7.70 14.87
C GLU A 69 1.24 -8.77 13.89
N SER A 70 2.12 -9.66 13.46
CA SER A 70 1.80 -10.77 12.55
C SER A 70 1.65 -12.11 13.25
N ASP A 71 1.65 -12.14 14.59
CA ASP A 71 1.62 -13.34 15.43
C ASP A 71 2.73 -14.35 15.08
N MET A 72 3.91 -13.86 14.72
CA MET A 72 5.08 -14.64 14.31
C MET A 72 6.28 -14.38 15.21
N SER A 73 7.19 -15.35 15.28
CA SER A 73 8.55 -15.09 15.76
C SER A 73 9.30 -14.19 14.73
N LEU A 74 10.33 -13.47 15.19
CA LEU A 74 11.13 -12.65 14.29
C LEU A 74 11.73 -13.46 13.12
N ARG A 75 12.12 -14.71 13.38
CA ARG A 75 12.67 -15.60 12.34
C ARG A 75 11.63 -15.97 11.31
N GLU A 76 10.44 -16.40 11.71
CA GLU A 76 9.34 -16.74 10.80
C GLU A 76 8.94 -15.52 9.96
N TYR A 77 8.85 -14.34 10.60
CA TYR A 77 8.52 -13.11 9.91
C TYR A 77 9.61 -12.71 8.89
N ALA A 78 10.89 -12.89 9.23
CA ALA A 78 12.00 -12.64 8.32
C ALA A 78 11.94 -13.57 7.10
N ASP A 79 11.77 -14.87 7.33
CA ASP A 79 11.62 -15.87 6.26
C ASP A 79 10.40 -15.53 5.36
N PHE A 80 9.29 -15.13 5.96
CA PHE A 80 8.10 -14.68 5.24
C PHE A 80 8.37 -13.44 4.37
N VAL A 81 9.05 -12.42 4.91
CA VAL A 81 9.38 -11.18 4.17
C VAL A 81 10.33 -11.48 3.01
N TYR A 82 11.35 -12.31 3.22
CA TYR A 82 12.29 -12.66 2.17
C TYR A 82 11.63 -13.50 1.07
N ALA A 83 10.75 -14.42 1.43
CA ALA A 83 9.94 -15.16 0.46
C ALA A 83 8.97 -14.25 -0.32
N ALA A 84 8.30 -13.32 0.37
CA ALA A 84 7.38 -12.35 -0.26
C ALA A 84 8.08 -11.39 -1.22
N THR A 85 9.36 -11.12 -1.00
CA THR A 85 10.20 -10.31 -1.90
C THR A 85 10.94 -11.13 -2.94
N TYR A 86 10.85 -12.46 -2.90
CA TYR A 86 11.67 -13.41 -3.66
C TYR A 86 13.19 -13.27 -3.41
N ALA A 87 13.58 -12.63 -2.30
CA ALA A 87 15.01 -12.44 -1.98
C ALA A 87 15.71 -13.75 -1.58
N ASP A 88 14.93 -14.77 -1.29
CA ASP A 88 15.35 -16.14 -0.99
C ASP A 88 15.62 -16.98 -2.27
N GLN A 89 15.34 -16.44 -3.45
CA GLN A 89 15.51 -17.14 -4.72
C GLN A 89 16.83 -16.78 -5.41
N GLU A 90 17.30 -17.64 -6.29
CA GLU A 90 18.53 -17.43 -7.05
C GLU A 90 18.48 -16.18 -7.96
N ASP A 91 17.31 -15.93 -8.59
CA ASP A 91 17.07 -14.74 -9.42
C ASP A 91 15.74 -14.06 -9.04
N PRO A 92 15.77 -13.20 -8.01
CA PRO A 92 14.61 -12.40 -7.62
C PRO A 92 14.08 -11.50 -8.73
N VAL A 93 14.96 -11.01 -9.59
CA VAL A 93 14.58 -10.12 -10.69
C VAL A 93 13.77 -10.85 -11.74
N ALA A 94 14.15 -12.08 -12.09
CA ALA A 94 13.36 -12.93 -12.99
C ALA A 94 12.00 -13.28 -12.38
N ALA A 95 11.93 -13.57 -11.07
CA ALA A 95 10.68 -13.80 -10.37
C ALA A 95 9.72 -12.61 -10.48
N TRP A 96 10.20 -11.40 -10.20
CA TRP A 96 9.42 -10.16 -10.32
C TRP A 96 9.02 -9.85 -11.77
N ARG A 97 9.85 -10.15 -12.76
CA ARG A 97 9.44 -10.06 -14.18
C ARG A 97 8.29 -11.01 -14.49
N GLY A 98 8.28 -12.21 -13.91
CA GLY A 98 7.17 -13.16 -14.00
C GLY A 98 5.89 -12.61 -13.35
N VAL A 99 5.97 -11.98 -12.18
CA VAL A 99 4.85 -11.27 -11.53
C VAL A 99 4.30 -10.19 -12.46
N HIS A 100 5.19 -9.32 -12.96
CA HIS A 100 4.81 -8.25 -13.90
C HIS A 100 4.03 -8.82 -15.11
N ALA A 101 4.55 -9.84 -15.75
CA ALA A 101 3.90 -10.43 -16.93
C ALA A 101 2.52 -11.02 -16.62
N ARG A 102 2.33 -11.66 -15.47
CA ARG A 102 1.02 -12.17 -15.03
C ARG A 102 0.04 -11.04 -14.79
N GLN A 103 0.46 -10.03 -14.05
CA GLN A 103 -0.37 -8.86 -13.72
C GLN A 103 -0.72 -8.04 -14.97
N GLN A 104 0.21 -7.92 -15.92
CA GLN A 104 -0.03 -7.17 -17.16
C GLN A 104 -1.15 -7.78 -17.98
N ARG A 105 -1.26 -9.12 -18.05
CA ARG A 105 -2.39 -9.78 -18.72
C ARG A 105 -3.74 -9.38 -18.11
N LEU A 106 -3.79 -9.23 -16.77
CA LEU A 106 -4.99 -8.81 -16.09
C LEU A 106 -5.29 -7.31 -16.32
N VAL A 107 -4.26 -6.46 -16.30
CA VAL A 107 -4.38 -5.04 -16.67
C VAL A 107 -4.94 -4.90 -18.09
N ASP A 108 -4.41 -5.70 -19.04
CA ASP A 108 -4.85 -5.65 -20.44
C ASP A 108 -6.29 -6.16 -20.60
N TRP A 109 -6.69 -7.18 -19.84
CA TRP A 109 -8.08 -7.66 -19.83
C TRP A 109 -9.05 -6.65 -19.25
N LEU A 110 -8.63 -5.82 -18.28
CA LEU A 110 -9.45 -4.78 -17.65
C LEU A 110 -9.62 -3.54 -18.53
N LYS A 111 -8.79 -3.35 -19.57
CA LYS A 111 -8.93 -2.23 -20.49
C LYS A 111 -10.33 -2.19 -21.12
N GLY A 112 -10.95 -1.03 -21.05
CA GLY A 112 -12.30 -0.81 -21.61
C GLY A 112 -13.45 -1.36 -20.75
N LYS A 113 -13.17 -1.98 -19.61
CA LYS A 113 -14.20 -2.30 -18.62
C LYS A 113 -14.65 -1.02 -17.93
N SER A 114 -15.94 -0.93 -17.63
CA SER A 114 -16.52 0.28 -17.03
C SER A 114 -17.03 0.08 -15.60
N GLN A 115 -17.20 -1.16 -15.17
CA GLN A 115 -17.84 -1.47 -13.91
C GLN A 115 -17.16 -2.64 -13.20
N VAL A 116 -17.10 -2.56 -11.88
CA VAL A 116 -16.78 -3.67 -10.98
C VAL A 116 -18.00 -3.95 -10.12
N VAL A 117 -18.35 -5.22 -10.00
CA VAL A 117 -19.40 -5.72 -9.11
C VAL A 117 -18.78 -6.77 -8.22
N ALA A 118 -18.81 -6.56 -6.91
CA ALA A 118 -18.33 -7.50 -5.91
C ALA A 118 -19.51 -8.00 -5.07
N ARG A 119 -19.65 -9.31 -4.95
CA ARG A 119 -20.70 -9.98 -4.19
C ARG A 119 -20.12 -11.05 -3.29
N GLY A 120 -20.50 -11.07 -2.04
CA GLY A 120 -20.04 -12.05 -1.07
C GLY A 120 -20.76 -11.91 0.27
N PRO A 121 -20.43 -12.74 1.27
CA PRO A 121 -21.11 -12.68 2.58
C PRO A 121 -20.95 -11.37 3.32
N ASN A 122 -19.90 -10.61 3.02
CA ASN A 122 -19.53 -9.36 3.68
C ASN A 122 -19.34 -8.20 2.70
N ILE A 123 -19.83 -8.35 1.46
CA ILE A 123 -19.73 -7.32 0.43
C ILE A 123 -20.89 -7.43 -0.57
N ASP A 124 -21.49 -6.30 -0.87
CA ASP A 124 -22.38 -6.06 -2.00
C ASP A 124 -22.07 -4.66 -2.51
N LEU A 125 -21.11 -4.56 -3.41
CA LEU A 125 -20.56 -3.29 -3.87
C LEU A 125 -20.51 -3.25 -5.38
N THR A 126 -20.96 -2.14 -5.93
CA THR A 126 -20.84 -1.81 -7.34
C THR A 126 -20.12 -0.46 -7.46
N LEU A 127 -19.17 -0.36 -8.37
CA LEU A 127 -18.45 0.89 -8.62
C LEU A 127 -18.04 1.01 -10.10
N SER A 128 -17.89 2.24 -10.56
CA SER A 128 -17.44 2.53 -11.91
C SER A 128 -15.91 2.65 -11.96
N ILE A 129 -15.34 2.02 -12.99
CA ILE A 129 -13.94 2.15 -13.38
C ILE A 129 -13.81 2.73 -14.80
N ALA A 130 -14.88 3.36 -15.31
CA ALA A 130 -14.92 3.90 -16.66
C ALA A 130 -13.79 4.92 -16.86
N GLY A 131 -12.98 4.72 -17.91
CA GLY A 131 -11.86 5.60 -18.23
C GLY A 131 -10.67 5.53 -17.26
N ARG A 132 -10.68 4.61 -16.30
CA ARG A 132 -9.60 4.45 -15.32
C ARG A 132 -8.45 3.60 -15.87
N ILE A 133 -7.24 3.93 -15.43
CA ILE A 133 -6.01 3.21 -15.78
C ILE A 133 -5.64 2.33 -14.61
N PHE A 134 -5.42 1.05 -14.87
CA PHE A 134 -4.89 0.12 -13.87
C PHE A 134 -3.37 0.18 -13.83
N ILE A 135 -2.83 0.30 -12.63
CA ILE A 135 -1.39 0.32 -12.39
C ILE A 135 -0.95 -1.09 -12.05
N ASN A 136 0.09 -1.54 -12.74
CA ASN A 136 0.78 -2.79 -12.46
C ASN A 136 1.86 -2.53 -11.39
N SER A 137 1.59 -2.90 -10.14
CA SER A 137 2.50 -2.73 -9.01
C SER A 137 3.38 -3.97 -8.88
N ASP A 138 4.55 -3.91 -9.48
CA ASP A 138 5.45 -5.02 -9.78
C ASP A 138 6.78 -4.97 -9.02
N GLY A 139 6.82 -4.35 -7.84
CA GLY A 139 8.01 -4.28 -7.01
C GLY A 139 8.95 -3.11 -7.29
N LYS A 140 8.69 -2.28 -8.30
CA LYS A 140 9.55 -1.12 -8.63
C LYS A 140 9.46 0.02 -7.62
N ARG A 141 8.41 0.05 -6.81
CA ARG A 141 8.16 1.09 -5.80
C ARG A 141 7.98 0.49 -4.41
N ASN A 142 6.90 -0.21 -4.18
CA ASN A 142 6.71 -1.01 -2.97
C ASN A 142 7.35 -2.39 -3.13
N MET A 143 8.07 -2.84 -2.08
CA MET A 143 8.66 -4.17 -2.03
C MET A 143 8.46 -4.73 -0.60
N PRO A 144 7.73 -5.83 -0.42
CA PRO A 144 7.01 -6.59 -1.44
C PRO A 144 5.86 -5.83 -2.09
N SER A 145 5.35 -6.36 -3.20
CA SER A 145 4.27 -5.82 -3.98
C SER A 145 3.45 -6.98 -4.59
N GLY A 146 2.93 -6.86 -5.80
CA GLY A 146 2.23 -7.98 -6.45
C GLY A 146 0.73 -7.74 -6.57
N GLU A 147 0.33 -6.51 -6.82
CA GLU A 147 -1.06 -6.11 -7.02
C GLU A 147 -1.24 -5.32 -8.31
N ILE A 148 -2.46 -5.27 -8.80
CA ILE A 148 -2.90 -4.25 -9.73
C ILE A 148 -3.96 -3.39 -9.04
N PHE A 149 -3.95 -2.11 -9.29
CA PHE A 149 -4.89 -1.22 -8.64
C PHE A 149 -5.31 -0.04 -9.53
N THR A 150 -6.46 0.51 -9.22
CA THR A 150 -6.95 1.79 -9.75
C THR A 150 -7.81 2.47 -8.69
N GLY A 151 -8.11 3.75 -8.89
CA GLY A 151 -9.17 4.44 -8.15
C GLY A 151 -10.49 4.33 -8.91
N PRO A 152 -11.63 4.08 -8.27
CA PRO A 152 -12.93 4.17 -8.92
C PRO A 152 -13.27 5.61 -9.32
N VAL A 153 -14.33 5.80 -10.08
CA VAL A 153 -14.95 7.11 -10.23
C VAL A 153 -15.50 7.52 -8.86
N GLU A 154 -15.18 8.71 -8.40
CA GLU A 154 -15.23 9.11 -6.98
C GLU A 154 -16.62 9.01 -6.33
N ASP A 155 -17.68 9.25 -7.11
CA ASP A 155 -19.07 9.28 -6.68
C ASP A 155 -19.89 8.08 -7.20
N SER A 156 -19.21 7.02 -7.64
CA SER A 156 -19.84 5.87 -8.32
C SER A 156 -20.03 4.64 -7.45
N ALA A 157 -19.55 4.68 -6.21
CA ALA A 157 -19.64 3.52 -5.33
C ALA A 157 -21.06 3.42 -4.75
N GLU A 158 -21.70 2.26 -4.94
CA GLU A 158 -23.02 1.94 -4.42
C GLU A 158 -22.99 0.58 -3.73
N GLY A 159 -23.57 0.51 -2.54
CA GLY A 159 -23.66 -0.71 -1.75
C GLY A 159 -22.82 -0.66 -0.48
N TRP A 160 -22.37 -1.80 0.00
CA TRP A 160 -21.70 -1.90 1.28
C TRP A 160 -20.55 -2.92 1.27
N ILE A 161 -19.59 -2.73 2.18
CA ILE A 161 -18.52 -3.67 2.47
C ILE A 161 -18.22 -3.67 3.97
N LYS A 162 -18.06 -4.86 4.55
CA LYS A 162 -17.63 -5.07 5.95
C LYS A 162 -16.29 -5.75 5.97
N PHE A 163 -15.32 -5.10 6.60
CA PHE A 163 -13.99 -5.65 6.79
C PHE A 163 -14.01 -6.63 7.97
N THR A 164 -13.44 -7.82 7.75
CA THR A 164 -13.48 -8.92 8.73
C THR A 164 -12.18 -9.03 9.55
N TYR A 165 -11.15 -8.32 9.14
CA TYR A 165 -9.89 -8.25 9.87
C TYR A 165 -9.71 -6.88 10.52
N PRO A 166 -9.10 -6.84 11.72
CA PRO A 166 -8.76 -5.58 12.35
C PRO A 166 -7.75 -4.80 11.50
N ALA A 167 -7.85 -3.49 11.54
CA ALA A 167 -6.92 -2.58 10.88
C ALA A 167 -6.19 -1.73 11.91
N LEU A 168 -4.88 -1.56 11.74
CA LEU A 168 -4.11 -0.63 12.56
C LEU A 168 -4.20 0.78 11.96
N ARG A 169 -4.92 1.67 12.63
CA ARG A 169 -5.06 3.05 12.20
C ARG A 169 -4.52 4.00 13.25
N GLN A 170 -3.45 4.75 12.91
CA GLN A 170 -2.83 5.72 13.83
C GLN A 170 -2.38 5.09 15.17
N GLY A 171 -1.82 3.87 15.13
CA GLY A 171 -1.38 3.14 16.30
C GLY A 171 -2.51 2.54 17.15
N ARG A 172 -3.76 2.55 16.67
CA ARG A 172 -4.92 1.92 17.30
C ARG A 172 -5.47 0.82 16.41
N GLU A 173 -5.89 -0.25 17.04
CA GLU A 173 -6.65 -1.31 16.39
C GLU A 173 -8.11 -0.87 16.21
N VAL A 174 -8.64 -1.07 15.03
CA VAL A 174 -10.02 -0.75 14.67
C VAL A 174 -10.64 -2.00 14.06
N ASP A 175 -11.71 -2.47 14.69
CA ASP A 175 -12.46 -3.66 14.30
C ASP A 175 -13.82 -3.31 13.70
N GLY A 176 -14.37 -4.25 12.91
CA GLY A 176 -15.76 -4.19 12.46
C GLY A 176 -16.07 -3.00 11.56
N VAL A 177 -15.10 -2.51 10.80
CA VAL A 177 -15.29 -1.38 9.89
C VAL A 177 -16.27 -1.77 8.80
N GLU A 178 -17.35 -1.01 8.68
CA GLU A 178 -18.35 -1.12 7.63
C GLU A 178 -18.46 0.21 6.88
N MET A 179 -18.45 0.13 5.56
CA MET A 179 -18.67 1.28 4.68
C MET A 179 -19.94 1.03 3.88
N VAL A 180 -20.82 2.04 3.83
CA VAL A 180 -22.11 2.03 3.16
C VAL A 180 -22.17 3.17 2.17
#